data_45c6c23f6a5b067229b85c10213e5a15
#
_entry.id   45c6c23f6a5b067229b85c10213e5a15
#
_cell.length_a   1.000
_cell.length_b   1.000
_cell.length_c   1.000
_cell.angle_alpha   90.00
_cell.angle_beta   90.00
_cell.angle_gamma   90.00
#
_symmetry.space_group_name_H-M   'P 1'
#
loop_
_entity.id
_entity.type
_entity.pdbx_description
1 polymer ?
#
loop_
_entity_poly.entity_id
_entity_poly.type
_entity_poly.pdbx_seq_one_letter_code
_entity_poly.pdbx_strand_id
1 'polypeptide(L)'
;VAEAVNLGGVKVMVIDDSNTIRRSAEIFLVQAGCQVVLAEDGFDALAKIADHHPDIVFCDIMMPRLDGYQTCALIKKNPRFGVTPVIMLSSKDGLFDRARGRMVGSDEYLTKPFTKDSLLKAVATHLPQRVS
;
A
#
# COMPACT_ATOMS: atom_id res chain seq x y z
N VAL A 1 -26.93 -5.08 3.85
CA VAL A 1 -26.12 -4.06 3.22
C VAL A 1 -24.80 -3.97 3.95
N ALA A 2 -23.73 -4.11 3.21
CA ALA A 2 -22.42 -3.90 3.78
C ALA A 2 -22.31 -2.46 4.27
N GLU A 3 -21.84 -2.29 5.47
CA GLU A 3 -21.63 -0.96 5.99
C GLU A 3 -20.56 -0.24 5.16
N ALA A 4 -20.80 1.01 4.85
CA ALA A 4 -19.81 1.81 4.15
C ALA A 4 -18.62 2.05 5.09
N VAL A 5 -17.42 1.70 4.64
CA VAL A 5 -16.22 1.98 5.39
C VAL A 5 -15.90 3.46 5.21
N ASN A 6 -15.78 4.17 6.31
CA ASN A 6 -15.39 5.57 6.29
C ASN A 6 -13.94 5.69 6.76
N LEU A 7 -13.07 6.02 5.84
CA LEU A 7 -11.64 6.19 6.08
C LEU A 7 -11.22 7.66 5.97
N GLY A 8 -12.12 8.55 6.35
CA GLY A 8 -11.85 9.99 6.26
C GLY A 8 -10.57 10.39 6.96
N GLY A 9 -9.74 11.15 6.27
CA GLY A 9 -8.47 11.64 6.80
C GLY A 9 -7.32 10.65 6.76
N VAL A 10 -7.57 9.39 6.39
CA VAL A 10 -6.48 8.41 6.22
C VAL A 10 -5.72 8.73 4.94
N LYS A 11 -4.40 8.81 5.04
CA LYS A 11 -3.53 9.05 3.88
C LYS A 11 -2.90 7.73 3.45
N VAL A 12 -3.12 7.36 2.20
CA VAL A 12 -2.65 6.09 1.63
C VAL A 12 -1.68 6.37 0.50
N MET A 13 -0.52 5.72 0.54
CA MET A 13 0.41 5.75 -0.59
C MET A 13 0.23 4.46 -1.39
N VAL A 14 0.13 4.57 -2.70
CA VAL A 14 0.04 3.42 -3.62
C VAL A 14 1.23 3.47 -4.57
N ILE A 15 2.06 2.44 -4.52
CA ILE A 15 3.27 2.31 -5.32
C ILE A 15 3.06 1.16 -6.29
N ASP A 16 2.96 1.48 -7.58
CA ASP A 16 2.79 0.46 -8.62
C ASP A 16 3.22 1.07 -9.96
N ASP A 17 3.93 0.32 -10.77
CA ASP A 17 4.36 0.81 -12.09
C ASP A 17 3.25 0.80 -13.13
N SER A 18 2.10 0.17 -12.83
CA SER A 18 0.93 0.15 -13.70
C SER A 18 0.03 1.35 -13.46
N ASN A 19 -0.18 2.17 -14.48
CA ASN A 19 -1.13 3.28 -14.45
C ASN A 19 -2.54 2.80 -14.11
N THR A 20 -2.95 1.66 -14.65
CA THR A 20 -4.29 1.10 -14.44
C THR A 20 -4.50 0.73 -12.98
N ILE A 21 -3.51 0.09 -12.37
CA ILE A 21 -3.60 -0.31 -10.96
C ILE A 21 -3.62 0.92 -10.06
N ARG A 22 -2.73 1.89 -10.31
CA ARG A 22 -2.72 3.12 -9.50
C ARG A 22 -4.06 3.84 -9.58
N ARG A 23 -4.63 3.92 -10.78
CA ARG A 23 -5.91 4.62 -10.99
C ARG A 23 -7.05 3.91 -10.28
N SER A 24 -7.11 2.58 -10.38
CA SER A 24 -8.15 1.79 -9.70
C SER A 24 -8.08 1.98 -8.19
N ALA A 25 -6.88 1.88 -7.63
CA ALA A 25 -6.69 2.07 -6.20
C ALA A 25 -7.09 3.48 -5.77
N GLU A 26 -6.69 4.49 -6.54
CA GLU A 26 -7.03 5.88 -6.24
C GLU A 26 -8.54 6.09 -6.19
N ILE A 27 -9.26 5.58 -7.18
CA ILE A 27 -10.72 5.73 -7.24
C ILE A 27 -11.37 5.10 -6.02
N PHE A 28 -11.00 3.87 -5.68
CA PHE A 28 -11.57 3.16 -4.55
C PHE A 28 -11.30 3.89 -3.22
N LEU A 29 -10.08 4.34 -3.04
CA LEU A 29 -9.65 4.96 -1.79
C LEU A 29 -10.26 6.36 -1.61
N VAL A 30 -10.32 7.14 -2.69
CA VAL A 30 -10.93 8.47 -2.65
C VAL A 30 -12.42 8.37 -2.33
N GLN A 31 -13.11 7.38 -2.90
CA GLN A 31 -14.52 7.14 -2.59
C GLN A 31 -14.76 6.84 -1.11
N ALA A 32 -13.76 6.28 -0.43
CA ALA A 32 -13.87 5.99 1.00
C ALA A 32 -13.39 7.16 1.89
N GLY A 33 -12.99 8.27 1.30
CA GLY A 33 -12.57 9.46 2.04
C GLY A 33 -11.07 9.60 2.25
N CYS A 34 -10.27 8.68 1.69
CA CYS A 34 -8.81 8.74 1.85
C CYS A 34 -8.19 9.84 1.02
N GLN A 35 -7.08 10.36 1.53
CA GLN A 35 -6.13 11.12 0.73
C GLN A 35 -5.15 10.11 0.11
N VAL A 36 -4.85 10.26 -1.17
CA VAL A 36 -4.04 9.27 -1.89
C VAL A 36 -2.79 9.92 -2.47
N VAL A 37 -1.66 9.27 -2.24
CA VAL A 37 -0.37 9.66 -2.83
C VAL A 37 0.05 8.53 -3.75
N LEU A 38 0.28 8.82 -5.01
CA LEU A 38 0.65 7.82 -6.00
C LEU A 38 2.15 7.89 -6.29
N ALA A 39 2.78 6.74 -6.40
CA ALA A 39 4.18 6.63 -6.80
C ALA A 39 4.30 5.56 -7.88
N GLU A 40 5.08 5.83 -8.90
CA GLU A 40 5.19 4.95 -10.06
C GLU A 40 6.29 3.89 -9.91
N ASP A 41 7.19 4.07 -8.96
CA ASP A 41 8.27 3.11 -8.65
C ASP A 41 8.78 3.33 -7.23
N GLY A 42 9.73 2.49 -6.83
CA GLY A 42 10.28 2.56 -5.47
C GLY A 42 11.04 3.85 -5.20
N PHE A 43 11.75 4.38 -6.18
CA PHE A 43 12.50 5.63 -6.00
C PHE A 43 11.57 6.82 -5.83
N ASP A 44 10.50 6.86 -6.65
CA ASP A 44 9.47 7.90 -6.54
C ASP A 44 8.80 7.85 -5.16
N ALA A 45 8.51 6.63 -4.68
CA ALA A 45 7.92 6.42 -3.36
C ALA A 45 8.82 6.96 -2.25
N LEU A 46 10.10 6.63 -2.29
CA LEU A 46 11.05 7.09 -1.26
C LEU A 46 11.22 8.61 -1.27
N ALA A 47 11.13 9.22 -2.46
CA ALA A 47 11.18 10.68 -2.57
C ALA A 47 9.93 11.34 -1.97
N LYS A 48 8.77 10.71 -2.10
CA LYS A 48 7.49 11.29 -1.67
C LYS A 48 7.14 10.99 -0.21
N ILE A 49 7.60 9.87 0.34
CA ILE A 49 7.14 9.42 1.65
C ILE A 49 7.48 10.41 2.77
N ALA A 50 8.63 11.05 2.69
CA ALA A 50 9.07 11.99 3.71
C ALA A 50 8.20 13.24 3.77
N ASP A 51 7.68 13.67 2.61
CA ASP A 51 6.85 14.88 2.53
C ASP A 51 5.39 14.62 2.86
N HIS A 52 4.91 13.41 2.58
CA HIS A 52 3.49 13.10 2.67
C HIS A 52 3.08 12.35 3.92
N HIS A 53 4.00 11.64 4.58
CA HIS A 53 3.74 10.88 5.81
C HIS A 53 2.47 10.01 5.72
N PRO A 54 2.43 9.03 4.80
CA PRO A 54 1.25 8.19 4.67
C PRO A 54 1.01 7.35 5.94
N ASP A 55 -0.25 7.06 6.20
CA ASP A 55 -0.65 6.19 7.31
C ASP A 55 -0.48 4.72 6.97
N ILE A 56 -0.57 4.38 5.68
CA ILE A 56 -0.42 3.01 5.18
C ILE A 56 0.11 3.06 3.75
N VAL A 57 0.86 2.04 3.36
CA VAL A 57 1.48 1.95 2.03
C VAL A 57 1.08 0.65 1.37
N PHE A 58 0.61 0.72 0.12
CA PHE A 58 0.45 -0.43 -0.77
C PHE A 58 1.60 -0.41 -1.78
N CYS A 59 2.31 -1.53 -1.92
CA CYS A 59 3.54 -1.57 -2.72
C CYS A 59 3.56 -2.79 -3.64
N ASP A 60 3.60 -2.54 -4.94
CA ASP A 60 3.76 -3.59 -5.94
C ASP A 60 5.11 -4.30 -5.75
N ILE A 61 5.09 -5.62 -5.90
CA ILE A 61 6.31 -6.43 -5.77
C ILE A 61 7.19 -6.32 -7.01
N MET A 62 6.58 -6.44 -8.19
CA MET A 62 7.31 -6.52 -9.45
C MET A 62 7.47 -5.14 -10.09
N MET A 63 8.56 -4.46 -9.74
CA MET A 63 8.88 -3.16 -10.30
C MET A 63 10.33 -3.16 -10.80
N PRO A 64 10.64 -2.41 -11.88
CA PRO A 64 12.01 -2.35 -12.37
C PRO A 64 12.94 -1.61 -11.41
N ARG A 65 14.19 -2.00 -11.42
CA ARG A 65 15.29 -1.40 -10.66
C ARG A 65 15.19 -1.61 -9.14
N LEU A 66 14.14 -1.15 -8.50
CA LEU A 66 13.91 -1.34 -7.08
C LEU A 66 12.58 -2.06 -6.92
N ASP A 67 12.61 -3.34 -6.56
CA ASP A 67 11.38 -4.11 -6.41
C ASP A 67 10.64 -3.78 -5.11
N GLY A 68 9.47 -4.38 -4.93
CA GLY A 68 8.63 -4.09 -3.75
C GLY A 68 9.27 -4.54 -2.45
N TYR A 69 9.97 -5.65 -2.43
CA TYR A 69 10.65 -6.10 -1.20
C TYR A 69 11.75 -5.12 -0.80
N GLN A 70 12.54 -4.67 -1.76
CA GLN A 70 13.59 -3.69 -1.51
C GLN A 70 13.01 -2.36 -1.05
N THR A 71 11.94 -1.91 -1.69
CA THR A 71 11.25 -0.67 -1.32
C THR A 71 10.71 -0.76 0.10
N CYS A 72 10.03 -1.85 0.44
CA CYS A 72 9.50 -2.09 1.78
C CYS A 72 10.62 -2.08 2.82
N ALA A 73 11.73 -2.77 2.54
CA ALA A 73 12.85 -2.81 3.47
C ALA A 73 13.40 -1.42 3.76
N LEU A 74 13.51 -0.59 2.73
CA LEU A 74 14.01 0.78 2.90
C LEU A 74 13.05 1.65 3.70
N ILE A 75 11.73 1.50 3.47
CA ILE A 75 10.73 2.20 4.26
C ILE A 75 10.81 1.78 5.73
N LYS A 76 10.84 0.48 5.99
CA LYS A 76 10.82 -0.05 7.36
C LYS A 76 12.09 0.26 8.14
N LYS A 77 13.23 0.43 7.47
CA LYS A 77 14.48 0.79 8.12
C LYS A 77 14.51 2.24 8.58
N ASN A 78 13.70 3.10 7.99
CA ASN A 78 13.66 4.49 8.38
C ASN A 78 12.88 4.61 9.70
N PRO A 79 13.49 5.14 10.77
CA PRO A 79 12.80 5.24 12.07
C PRO A 79 11.48 6.01 12.01
N ARG A 80 11.34 6.94 11.08
CA ARG A 80 10.11 7.73 10.93
C ARG A 80 8.95 6.91 10.37
N PHE A 81 9.24 5.84 9.62
CA PHE A 81 8.23 5.07 8.89
C PHE A 81 8.25 3.58 9.25
N GLY A 82 9.07 3.19 10.22
CA GLY A 82 9.20 1.78 10.60
C GLY A 82 7.91 1.15 11.09
N VAL A 83 7.01 1.93 11.65
CA VAL A 83 5.71 1.44 12.14
C VAL A 83 4.59 1.57 11.10
N THR A 84 4.85 2.20 9.96
CA THR A 84 3.84 2.36 8.91
C THR A 84 3.53 1.01 8.29
N PRO A 85 2.27 0.56 8.29
CA PRO A 85 1.92 -0.71 7.63
C PRO A 85 2.24 -0.67 6.15
N VAL A 86 2.85 -1.74 5.65
CA VAL A 86 3.13 -1.92 4.22
C VAL A 86 2.46 -3.20 3.75
N ILE A 87 1.54 -3.06 2.80
CA ILE A 87 0.79 -4.14 2.19
C ILE A 87 1.35 -4.38 0.80
N MET A 88 1.84 -5.58 0.54
CA MET A 88 2.42 -5.91 -0.76
C MET A 88 1.32 -6.24 -1.76
N LEU A 89 1.46 -5.77 -2.99
CA LEU A 89 0.54 -6.08 -4.09
C LEU A 89 1.18 -7.12 -4.99
N SER A 90 0.62 -8.32 -5.01
CA SER A 90 1.16 -9.45 -5.77
C SER A 90 0.25 -9.74 -6.97
N SER A 91 0.83 -9.98 -8.15
CA SER A 91 0.04 -10.39 -9.29
C SER A 91 -0.57 -11.77 -9.04
N LYS A 92 -1.67 -12.07 -9.73
CA LYS A 92 -2.36 -13.35 -9.59
C LYS A 92 -1.44 -14.54 -9.89
N ASP A 93 -0.55 -14.37 -10.86
CA ASP A 93 0.39 -15.41 -11.27
C ASP A 93 1.74 -15.28 -10.57
N GLY A 94 1.91 -14.22 -9.79
CA GLY A 94 3.13 -13.99 -9.02
C GLY A 94 3.08 -14.77 -7.72
N LEU A 95 4.24 -15.30 -7.32
CA LEU A 95 4.35 -16.01 -6.06
C LEU A 95 4.89 -15.05 -5.00
N PHE A 96 4.00 -14.61 -4.12
CA PHE A 96 4.43 -13.83 -2.97
C PHE A 96 5.27 -14.72 -2.06
N ASP A 97 6.52 -14.34 -1.84
CA ASP A 97 7.40 -15.04 -0.92
C ASP A 97 7.14 -14.53 0.50
N ARG A 98 6.40 -15.33 1.27
CA ARG A 98 6.02 -14.96 2.64
C ARG A 98 7.22 -14.78 3.55
N ALA A 99 8.22 -15.63 3.40
CA ALA A 99 9.44 -15.53 4.20
C ALA A 99 10.17 -14.24 3.90
N ARG A 100 10.32 -13.90 2.61
CA ARG A 100 10.95 -12.67 2.20
C ARG A 100 10.16 -11.44 2.63
N GLY A 101 8.82 -11.53 2.54
CA GLY A 101 7.92 -10.47 3.03
C GLY A 101 8.15 -10.20 4.51
N ARG A 102 8.24 -11.24 5.32
CA ARG A 102 8.51 -11.09 6.76
C ARG A 102 9.89 -10.47 7.00
N MET A 103 10.90 -10.90 6.24
CA MET A 103 12.26 -10.37 6.40
C MET A 103 12.34 -8.86 6.15
N VAL A 104 11.56 -8.35 5.22
CA VAL A 104 11.54 -6.90 4.94
C VAL A 104 10.53 -6.14 5.78
N GLY A 105 9.74 -6.85 6.60
CA GLY A 105 8.81 -6.23 7.53
C GLY A 105 7.45 -5.88 6.95
N SER A 106 7.05 -6.47 5.80
CA SER A 106 5.72 -6.25 5.26
C SER A 106 4.66 -6.86 6.18
N ASP A 107 3.50 -6.22 6.22
CA ASP A 107 2.44 -6.57 7.16
C ASP A 107 1.40 -7.52 6.58
N GLU A 108 1.22 -7.50 5.26
CA GLU A 108 0.22 -8.31 4.58
C GLU A 108 0.49 -8.27 3.09
N TYR A 109 -0.22 -9.09 2.30
CA TYR A 109 -0.25 -8.94 0.85
C TYR A 109 -1.67 -9.06 0.32
N LEU A 110 -1.90 -8.41 -0.83
CA LEU A 110 -3.13 -8.53 -1.59
C LEU A 110 -2.79 -9.01 -3.00
N THR A 111 -3.70 -9.81 -3.59
CA THR A 111 -3.56 -10.26 -4.97
C THR A 111 -4.16 -9.23 -5.93
N LYS A 112 -3.47 -8.94 -7.02
CA LYS A 112 -4.00 -8.11 -8.11
C LYS A 112 -4.65 -9.00 -9.16
N PRO A 113 -5.79 -8.62 -9.73
CA PRO A 113 -6.56 -7.41 -9.42
C PRO A 113 -7.29 -7.53 -8.08
N PHE A 114 -7.25 -6.45 -7.32
CA PHE A 114 -7.99 -6.38 -6.06
C PHE A 114 -9.38 -5.79 -6.30
N THR A 115 -10.30 -6.06 -5.37
CA THR A 115 -11.61 -5.41 -5.36
C THR A 115 -11.56 -4.20 -4.45
N LYS A 116 -12.55 -3.32 -4.60
CA LYS A 116 -12.72 -2.20 -3.67
C LYS A 116 -12.79 -2.70 -2.23
N ASP A 117 -13.61 -3.74 -2.00
CA ASP A 117 -13.80 -4.28 -0.65
C ASP A 117 -12.50 -4.83 -0.07
N SER A 118 -11.72 -5.58 -0.85
CA SER A 118 -10.47 -6.15 -0.34
C SER A 118 -9.45 -5.05 -0.01
N LEU A 119 -9.40 -4.01 -0.83
CA LEU A 119 -8.48 -2.89 -0.61
C LEU A 119 -8.86 -2.12 0.65
N LEU A 120 -10.13 -1.75 0.80
CA LEU A 120 -10.60 -1.02 1.96
C LEU A 120 -10.51 -1.84 3.24
N LYS A 121 -10.76 -3.14 3.15
CA LYS A 121 -10.61 -4.05 4.30
C LYS A 121 -9.17 -4.09 4.79
N ALA A 122 -8.20 -4.10 3.88
CA ALA A 122 -6.79 -4.08 4.26
C ALA A 122 -6.44 -2.80 5.03
N VAL A 123 -6.94 -1.65 4.57
CA VAL A 123 -6.73 -0.39 5.29
C VAL A 123 -7.34 -0.46 6.69
N ALA A 124 -8.59 -0.90 6.77
CA ALA A 124 -9.31 -0.97 8.05
C ALA A 124 -8.63 -1.94 9.03
N THR A 125 -8.15 -3.09 8.53
CA THR A 125 -7.49 -4.10 9.35
C THR A 125 -6.22 -3.56 9.99
N HIS A 126 -5.44 -2.78 9.25
CA HIS A 126 -4.14 -2.30 9.71
C HIS A 126 -4.20 -0.93 10.38
N LEU A 127 -5.34 -0.25 10.30
CA LEU A 127 -5.56 1.03 10.97
C LEU A 127 -6.91 1.03 11.69
N PRO A 128 -7.15 0.08 12.61
CA PRO A 128 -8.47 -0.06 13.23
C PRO A 128 -8.91 1.18 14.01
N GLN A 129 -7.97 1.91 14.59
CA GLN A 129 -8.29 3.13 15.34
C GLN A 129 -8.75 4.29 14.45
N ARG A 130 -8.59 4.16 13.13
CA ARG A 130 -8.96 5.21 12.16
C ARG A 130 -10.30 4.93 11.49
N VAL A 131 -10.91 3.79 11.76
CA VAL A 131 -12.18 3.39 11.17
C VAL A 131 -13.32 3.96 12.03
N SER A 132 -14.25 4.64 11.38
CA SER A 132 -15.41 5.20 12.07
C SER A 132 -16.70 4.58 11.55
#